data_afc94d4bbd06c20029f0e6edbf25858c
#
_entry.id   afc94d4bbd06c20029f0e6edbf25858c
#
_cell.length_a   1.000
_cell.length_b   1.000
_cell.length_c   1.000
_cell.angle_alpha   90.00
_cell.angle_beta   90.00
_cell.angle_gamma   90.00
#
_symmetry.space_group_name_H-M   'P 1'
#
loop_
_entity.id
_entity.type
_entity.pdbx_description
1 polymer ?
#
loop_
_entity_poly.entity_id
_entity_poly.type
_entity_poly.pdbx_seq_one_letter_code
_entity_poly.pdbx_strand_id
1 'polypeptide(L)'
;TSHEQGASHAADGYARSTGKVGVCLATSGPGATNLVTGIATAYMDSVPMVAITSNVTNNLIGRDAFQEVYITGITMPITKHNFFVNRIEDLANALRQAFRIAQSGRKGPVLVDVTKDVTAALVDYVPERPLPLKEMPKATDEELQEVADAINKAECPVIYCGGGAAARQVEKELHALMETSDIPAAHTMMAAGLVPYDDERALGMIGMHGSVTANEALFHADLVLALGTRFSDRVALNIEKFSPEAVKIQVDIDPCEVNKN
;
A
#
# COMPACT_ATOMS: atom_id res chain seq x y z
N THR A 1 10.95 4.70 21.29
CA THR A 1 10.18 5.96 21.23
C THR A 1 9.48 6.21 22.57
N SER A 2 9.27 7.49 22.92
CA SER A 2 8.54 7.84 24.14
C SER A 2 7.03 7.64 24.00
N HIS A 3 6.53 7.57 22.79
CA HIS A 3 5.14 7.34 22.46
C HIS A 3 5.06 6.34 21.29
N GLU A 4 4.20 5.34 21.39
CA GLU A 4 4.13 4.23 20.43
C GLU A 4 3.68 4.67 19.02
N GLN A 5 2.94 5.77 18.92
CA GLN A 5 2.64 6.39 17.63
C GLN A 5 3.93 6.73 16.87
N GLY A 6 4.97 7.22 17.58
CA GLY A 6 6.28 7.44 16.97
C GLY A 6 6.94 6.15 16.47
N ALA A 7 6.73 5.01 17.13
CA ALA A 7 7.22 3.71 16.67
C ALA A 7 6.53 3.27 15.37
N SER A 8 5.19 3.38 15.30
CA SER A 8 4.45 3.01 14.09
C SER A 8 4.79 3.92 12.90
N HIS A 9 4.95 5.24 13.11
CA HIS A 9 5.39 6.15 12.04
C HIS A 9 6.86 5.92 11.64
N ALA A 10 7.74 5.53 12.56
CA ALA A 10 9.11 5.15 12.21
C ALA A 10 9.15 3.88 11.36
N ALA A 11 8.30 2.88 11.68
CA ALA A 11 8.16 1.67 10.87
C ALA A 11 7.59 1.98 9.47
N ASP A 12 6.60 2.88 9.39
CA ASP A 12 6.04 3.38 8.13
C ASP A 12 7.12 4.07 7.28
N GLY A 13 7.87 5.02 7.86
CA GLY A 13 8.96 5.71 7.18
C GLY A 13 10.08 4.76 6.72
N TYR A 14 10.44 3.77 7.53
CA TYR A 14 11.38 2.73 7.14
C TYR A 14 10.91 1.92 5.93
N ALA A 15 9.63 1.52 5.92
CA ALA A 15 9.08 0.76 4.82
C ALA A 15 9.05 1.57 3.51
N ARG A 16 8.69 2.85 3.58
CA ARG A 16 8.68 3.76 2.42
C ARG A 16 10.09 3.96 1.84
N SER A 17 11.08 4.20 2.70
CA SER A 17 12.44 4.51 2.27
C SER A 17 13.24 3.30 1.78
N THR A 18 12.91 2.10 2.25
CA THR A 18 13.68 0.88 1.95
C THR A 18 12.96 -0.12 1.05
N GLY A 19 11.64 0.03 0.87
CA GLY A 19 10.79 -0.96 0.20
C GLY A 19 10.57 -2.26 1.01
N LYS A 20 11.16 -2.37 2.22
CA LYS A 20 11.04 -3.54 3.12
C LYS A 20 9.85 -3.38 4.06
N VAL A 21 9.52 -4.46 4.79
CA VAL A 21 8.45 -4.41 5.81
C VAL A 21 8.95 -3.64 7.03
N GLY A 22 8.21 -2.61 7.42
CA GLY A 22 8.42 -1.93 8.70
C GLY A 22 7.90 -2.78 9.86
N VAL A 23 8.60 -2.76 10.99
CA VAL A 23 8.17 -3.49 12.18
C VAL A 23 8.14 -2.57 13.38
N CYS A 24 7.04 -2.60 14.13
CA CYS A 24 6.94 -1.95 15.43
C CYS A 24 6.38 -2.91 16.47
N LEU A 25 6.74 -2.67 17.73
CA LEU A 25 6.31 -3.47 18.87
C LEU A 25 5.82 -2.53 19.98
N ALA A 26 4.70 -2.90 20.61
CA ALA A 26 4.14 -2.17 21.74
C ALA A 26 3.59 -3.12 22.80
N THR A 27 3.51 -2.63 24.02
CA THR A 27 2.84 -3.33 25.12
C THR A 27 1.32 -3.37 24.93
N SER A 28 0.64 -4.13 25.79
CA SER A 28 -0.82 -4.25 25.81
C SER A 28 -1.53 -2.92 26.16
N GLY A 29 -2.83 -2.89 25.96
CA GLY A 29 -3.68 -1.77 26.36
C GLY A 29 -3.31 -0.47 25.65
N PRO A 30 -2.93 0.58 26.40
CA PRO A 30 -2.64 1.90 25.82
C PRO A 30 -1.47 1.89 24.84
N GLY A 31 -0.47 1.02 25.02
CA GLY A 31 0.63 0.87 24.06
C GLY A 31 0.13 0.36 22.72
N ALA A 32 -0.71 -0.66 22.70
CA ALA A 32 -1.31 -1.20 21.50
C ALA A 32 -2.22 -0.16 20.80
N THR A 33 -3.07 0.54 21.57
CA THR A 33 -3.98 1.55 20.97
C THR A 33 -3.23 2.77 20.43
N ASN A 34 -2.09 3.13 21.01
CA ASN A 34 -1.25 4.22 20.50
C ASN A 34 -0.61 3.94 19.12
N LEU A 35 -0.57 2.68 18.66
CA LEU A 35 -0.12 2.33 17.31
C LEU A 35 -1.17 2.62 16.22
N VAL A 36 -2.45 2.75 16.58
CA VAL A 36 -3.59 2.77 15.65
C VAL A 36 -3.45 3.83 14.56
N THR A 37 -3.06 5.05 14.90
CA THR A 37 -2.88 6.13 13.92
C THR A 37 -1.85 5.76 12.84
N GLY A 38 -0.69 5.24 13.24
CA GLY A 38 0.34 4.84 12.27
C GLY A 38 -0.05 3.61 11.44
N ILE A 39 -0.77 2.65 12.05
CA ILE A 39 -1.33 1.50 11.32
C ILE A 39 -2.35 1.98 10.27
N ALA A 40 -3.25 2.90 10.64
CA ALA A 40 -4.22 3.47 9.70
C ALA A 40 -3.56 4.23 8.56
N THR A 41 -2.51 5.02 8.84
CA THR A 41 -1.70 5.70 7.83
C THR A 41 -1.07 4.71 6.86
N ALA A 42 -0.43 3.66 7.37
CA ALA A 42 0.17 2.60 6.56
C ALA A 42 -0.87 1.86 5.69
N TYR A 43 -2.07 1.62 6.23
CA TYR A 43 -3.16 0.99 5.50
C TYR A 43 -3.66 1.87 4.34
N MET A 44 -3.91 3.14 4.61
CA MET A 44 -4.39 4.09 3.60
C MET A 44 -3.42 4.27 2.44
N ASP A 45 -2.12 4.23 2.72
CA ASP A 45 -1.06 4.40 1.71
C ASP A 45 -0.46 3.09 1.20
N SER A 46 -1.03 1.96 1.60
CA SER A 46 -0.59 0.62 1.17
C SER A 46 0.88 0.32 1.52
N VAL A 47 1.31 0.74 2.71
CA VAL A 47 2.67 0.55 3.21
C VAL A 47 2.78 -0.77 3.98
N PRO A 48 3.73 -1.66 3.65
CA PRO A 48 3.87 -2.94 4.33
C PRO A 48 4.43 -2.76 5.76
N MET A 49 3.66 -3.18 6.75
CA MET A 49 4.02 -3.09 8.16
C MET A 49 3.59 -4.35 8.91
N VAL A 50 4.39 -4.79 9.88
CA VAL A 50 4.00 -5.77 10.89
C VAL A 50 4.02 -5.09 12.24
N ALA A 51 2.85 -4.88 12.83
CA ALA A 51 2.69 -4.37 14.17
C ALA A 51 2.52 -5.54 15.15
N ILE A 52 3.41 -5.62 16.13
CA ILE A 52 3.37 -6.67 17.15
C ILE A 52 2.90 -6.02 18.45
N THR A 53 1.81 -6.54 19.01
CA THR A 53 1.28 -6.09 20.31
C THR A 53 1.32 -7.20 21.32
N SER A 54 1.50 -6.84 22.57
CA SER A 54 1.31 -7.77 23.67
C SER A 54 -0.11 -7.75 24.17
N ASN A 55 -0.56 -8.85 24.78
CA ASN A 55 -1.83 -8.92 25.48
C ASN A 55 -1.65 -9.52 26.89
N VAL A 56 -2.69 -9.50 27.69
CA VAL A 56 -2.71 -10.17 28.99
C VAL A 56 -2.56 -11.69 28.83
N THR A 57 -2.39 -12.43 29.91
CA THR A 57 -2.32 -13.90 29.87
C THR A 57 -3.66 -14.50 29.47
N ASN A 58 -3.66 -15.68 28.87
CA ASN A 58 -4.86 -16.36 28.35
C ASN A 58 -6.00 -16.47 29.37
N ASN A 59 -5.68 -16.74 30.64
CA ASN A 59 -6.66 -16.87 31.72
C ASN A 59 -7.32 -15.56 32.14
N LEU A 60 -6.81 -14.41 31.70
CA LEU A 60 -7.34 -13.07 31.99
C LEU A 60 -8.12 -12.48 30.81
N ILE A 61 -8.04 -13.07 29.64
CA ILE A 61 -8.78 -12.59 28.45
C ILE A 61 -10.29 -12.61 28.72
N GLY A 62 -10.96 -11.48 28.42
CA GLY A 62 -12.40 -11.30 28.61
C GLY A 62 -12.82 -11.09 30.07
N ARG A 63 -11.89 -10.68 30.94
CA ARG A 63 -12.13 -10.44 32.36
C ARG A 63 -11.92 -9.00 32.81
N ASP A 64 -11.86 -8.06 31.88
CA ASP A 64 -11.57 -6.65 32.15
C ASP A 64 -10.26 -6.47 32.93
N ALA A 65 -9.24 -7.26 32.55
CA ALA A 65 -7.94 -7.24 33.20
C ALA A 65 -7.20 -5.91 32.94
N PHE A 66 -6.25 -5.56 33.83
CA PHE A 66 -5.46 -4.35 33.67
C PHE A 66 -4.74 -4.32 32.34
N GLN A 67 -4.95 -3.26 31.56
CA GLN A 67 -4.43 -3.06 30.20
C GLN A 67 -4.88 -4.13 29.18
N GLU A 68 -5.95 -4.83 29.43
CA GLU A 68 -6.61 -5.63 28.42
C GLU A 68 -7.31 -4.73 27.40
N VAL A 69 -7.13 -4.99 26.11
CA VAL A 69 -7.86 -4.32 25.03
C VAL A 69 -8.02 -5.28 23.85
N TYR A 70 -9.19 -5.25 23.22
CA TYR A 70 -9.44 -6.05 22.01
C TYR A 70 -8.84 -5.36 20.78
N ILE A 71 -7.49 -5.32 20.73
CA ILE A 71 -6.75 -4.58 19.69
C ILE A 71 -7.01 -5.15 18.30
N THR A 72 -7.19 -6.46 18.14
CA THR A 72 -7.51 -7.09 16.86
C THR A 72 -8.84 -6.59 16.30
N GLY A 73 -9.85 -6.37 17.15
CA GLY A 73 -11.13 -5.76 16.76
C GLY A 73 -10.99 -4.29 16.37
N ILE A 74 -10.18 -3.52 17.12
CA ILE A 74 -9.93 -2.11 16.83
C ILE A 74 -9.21 -1.93 15.48
N THR A 75 -8.25 -2.79 15.18
CA THR A 75 -7.41 -2.67 13.97
C THR A 75 -7.95 -3.42 12.75
N MET A 76 -9.02 -4.21 12.90
CA MET A 76 -9.61 -4.99 11.82
C MET A 76 -9.88 -4.18 10.55
N PRO A 77 -10.48 -2.97 10.59
CA PRO A 77 -10.78 -2.18 9.40
C PRO A 77 -9.55 -1.47 8.78
N ILE A 78 -8.43 -1.46 9.47
CA ILE A 78 -7.21 -0.74 9.08
C ILE A 78 -5.98 -1.66 8.91
N THR A 79 -6.21 -2.96 8.77
CA THR A 79 -5.17 -3.97 8.54
C THR A 79 -5.59 -4.94 7.46
N LYS A 80 -4.63 -5.58 6.81
CA LYS A 80 -4.90 -6.68 5.88
C LYS A 80 -5.28 -7.96 6.60
N HIS A 81 -4.72 -8.17 7.78
CA HIS A 81 -5.00 -9.32 8.63
C HIS A 81 -4.59 -9.06 10.08
N ASN A 82 -5.25 -9.74 11.01
CA ASN A 82 -4.90 -9.75 12.42
C ASN A 82 -4.69 -11.19 12.88
N PHE A 83 -3.58 -11.42 13.57
CA PHE A 83 -3.32 -12.67 14.28
C PHE A 83 -3.48 -12.45 15.78
N PHE A 84 -4.23 -13.33 16.43
CA PHE A 84 -4.24 -13.45 17.88
C PHE A 84 -3.52 -14.73 18.26
N VAL A 85 -2.33 -14.59 18.87
CA VAL A 85 -1.43 -15.71 19.19
C VAL A 85 -1.49 -15.99 20.69
N ASN A 86 -2.14 -17.07 21.04
CA ASN A 86 -2.34 -17.52 22.40
C ASN A 86 -1.70 -18.89 22.72
N ARG A 87 -0.92 -19.42 21.76
CA ARG A 87 -0.14 -20.65 21.90
C ARG A 87 1.24 -20.42 21.29
N ILE A 88 2.29 -20.88 21.99
CA ILE A 88 3.67 -20.66 21.54
C ILE A 88 3.99 -21.35 20.20
N GLU A 89 3.36 -22.50 19.94
CA GLU A 89 3.56 -23.27 18.72
C GLU A 89 3.13 -22.49 17.46
N ASP A 90 2.17 -21.58 17.62
CA ASP A 90 1.61 -20.80 16.51
C ASP A 90 2.43 -19.53 16.19
N LEU A 91 3.27 -19.05 17.14
CA LEU A 91 3.94 -17.75 17.03
C LEU A 91 4.82 -17.64 15.79
N ALA A 92 5.67 -18.62 15.56
CA ALA A 92 6.62 -18.57 14.44
C ALA A 92 5.90 -18.56 13.08
N ASN A 93 4.82 -19.35 12.95
CA ASN A 93 4.03 -19.38 11.73
C ASN A 93 3.21 -18.09 11.55
N ALA A 94 2.60 -17.56 12.61
CA ALA A 94 1.87 -16.29 12.57
C ALA A 94 2.78 -15.14 12.09
N LEU A 95 3.99 -15.05 12.60
CA LEU A 95 4.97 -14.06 12.15
C LEU A 95 5.34 -14.24 10.67
N ARG A 96 5.66 -15.47 10.22
CA ARG A 96 5.96 -15.73 8.80
C ARG A 96 4.79 -15.33 7.89
N GLN A 97 3.57 -15.67 8.27
CA GLN A 97 2.37 -15.29 7.53
C GLN A 97 2.16 -13.78 7.55
N ALA A 98 2.37 -13.11 8.68
CA ALA A 98 2.24 -11.65 8.79
C ALA A 98 3.16 -10.92 7.79
N PHE A 99 4.44 -11.30 7.72
CA PHE A 99 5.37 -10.74 6.74
C PHE A 99 4.98 -11.04 5.30
N ARG A 100 4.52 -12.27 5.01
CA ARG A 100 4.02 -12.64 3.69
C ARG A 100 2.80 -11.82 3.29
N ILE A 101 1.79 -11.69 4.16
CA ILE A 101 0.55 -10.97 3.88
C ILE A 101 0.83 -9.48 3.69
N ALA A 102 1.68 -8.88 4.54
CA ALA A 102 2.01 -7.47 4.44
C ALA A 102 2.59 -7.08 3.07
N GLN A 103 3.32 -7.99 2.42
CA GLN A 103 4.01 -7.75 1.15
C GLN A 103 3.24 -8.26 -0.08
N SER A 104 2.26 -9.16 0.08
CA SER A 104 1.55 -9.79 -1.04
C SER A 104 0.46 -8.88 -1.61
N GLY A 105 0.31 -8.87 -2.93
CA GLY A 105 -0.70 -8.06 -3.62
C GLY A 105 -0.54 -6.56 -3.35
N ARG A 106 -1.64 -5.88 -3.07
CA ARG A 106 -1.61 -4.53 -2.49
C ARG A 106 -0.99 -4.64 -1.10
N LYS A 107 0.14 -3.97 -0.89
CA LYS A 107 0.86 -3.98 0.39
C LYS A 107 0.02 -3.32 1.49
N GLY A 108 0.33 -3.62 2.75
CA GLY A 108 -0.38 -3.00 3.88
C GLY A 108 -0.02 -3.61 5.22
N PRO A 109 -0.52 -3.06 6.33
CA PRO A 109 -0.20 -3.49 7.67
C PRO A 109 -0.90 -4.80 8.06
N VAL A 110 -0.23 -5.54 8.93
CA VAL A 110 -0.73 -6.74 9.61
C VAL A 110 -0.43 -6.61 11.10
N LEU A 111 -1.40 -6.96 11.94
CA LEU A 111 -1.22 -6.99 13.38
C LEU A 111 -0.97 -8.43 13.85
N VAL A 112 -0.05 -8.59 14.80
CA VAL A 112 0.18 -9.84 15.54
C VAL A 112 0.08 -9.54 17.04
N ASP A 113 -1.04 -9.92 17.64
CA ASP A 113 -1.29 -9.74 19.07
C ASP A 113 -0.92 -11.01 19.83
N VAL A 114 -0.01 -10.89 20.81
CA VAL A 114 0.62 -12.04 21.48
C VAL A 114 0.35 -11.98 22.98
N THR A 115 -0.23 -13.05 23.53
CA THR A 115 -0.47 -13.12 24.99
C THR A 115 0.82 -13.26 25.79
N LYS A 116 0.83 -12.72 27.01
CA LYS A 116 2.02 -12.68 27.90
C LYS A 116 2.59 -14.06 28.18
N ASP A 117 1.76 -15.07 28.36
CA ASP A 117 2.17 -16.45 28.60
C ASP A 117 2.92 -17.05 27.40
N VAL A 118 2.51 -16.71 26.16
CA VAL A 118 3.24 -17.09 24.94
C VAL A 118 4.64 -16.48 24.93
N THR A 119 4.78 -15.20 25.32
CA THR A 119 6.11 -14.55 25.33
C THR A 119 7.07 -15.13 26.38
N ALA A 120 6.56 -15.81 27.39
CA ALA A 120 7.34 -16.45 28.46
C ALA A 120 7.56 -17.95 28.23
N ALA A 121 6.87 -18.56 27.29
CA ALA A 121 6.93 -19.99 27.01
C ALA A 121 8.20 -20.38 26.27
N LEU A 122 8.63 -21.62 26.45
CA LEU A 122 9.75 -22.22 25.71
C LEU A 122 9.20 -23.23 24.70
N VAL A 123 9.82 -23.26 23.52
CA VAL A 123 9.46 -24.19 22.45
C VAL A 123 10.72 -24.61 21.70
N ASP A 124 10.75 -25.85 21.24
CA ASP A 124 11.78 -26.34 20.33
C ASP A 124 11.53 -25.74 18.94
N TYR A 125 12.38 -24.76 18.58
CA TYR A 125 12.24 -24.02 17.33
C TYR A 125 13.15 -24.58 16.24
N VAL A 126 12.55 -24.99 15.13
CA VAL A 126 13.29 -25.33 13.91
C VAL A 126 13.18 -24.16 12.93
N PRO A 127 14.33 -23.56 12.53
CA PRO A 127 14.33 -22.48 11.55
C PRO A 127 13.76 -22.93 10.20
N GLU A 128 12.82 -22.19 9.68
CA GLU A 128 12.23 -22.39 8.35
C GLU A 128 12.51 -21.19 7.45
N ARG A 129 12.52 -21.42 6.14
CA ARG A 129 12.66 -20.33 5.17
C ARG A 129 11.42 -19.43 5.18
N PRO A 130 11.57 -18.12 4.82
CA PRO A 130 10.44 -17.24 4.60
C PRO A 130 9.45 -17.85 3.60
N LEU A 131 8.16 -17.61 3.83
CA LEU A 131 7.13 -18.06 2.89
C LEU A 131 7.25 -17.26 1.58
N PRO A 132 7.09 -17.93 0.41
CA PRO A 132 7.10 -17.24 -0.86
C PRO A 132 5.92 -16.25 -0.94
N LEU A 133 6.14 -15.14 -1.62
CA LEU A 133 5.06 -14.20 -1.92
C LEU A 133 4.05 -14.84 -2.87
N LYS A 134 2.79 -14.46 -2.75
CA LYS A 134 1.75 -14.88 -3.69
C LYS A 134 2.07 -14.28 -5.06
N GLU A 135 2.07 -15.13 -6.09
CA GLU A 135 2.17 -14.66 -7.47
C GLU A 135 0.95 -13.81 -7.83
N MET A 136 1.19 -12.78 -8.60
CA MET A 136 0.15 -11.87 -9.06
C MET A 136 -0.27 -12.23 -10.48
N PRO A 137 -1.56 -12.05 -10.82
CA PRO A 137 -2.00 -12.15 -12.20
C PRO A 137 -1.19 -11.22 -13.10
N LYS A 138 -0.93 -11.65 -14.31
CA LYS A 138 -0.34 -10.82 -15.36
C LYS A 138 -1.42 -10.53 -16.39
N ALA A 139 -1.31 -9.37 -17.05
CA ALA A 139 -2.12 -9.09 -18.21
C ALA A 139 -1.85 -10.12 -19.31
N THR A 140 -2.86 -10.48 -20.06
CA THR A 140 -2.74 -11.34 -21.25
C THR A 140 -2.15 -10.58 -22.42
N ASP A 141 -1.66 -11.29 -23.44
CA ASP A 141 -1.14 -10.65 -24.65
C ASP A 141 -2.25 -9.90 -25.40
N GLU A 142 -3.49 -10.38 -25.34
CA GLU A 142 -4.66 -9.72 -25.92
C GLU A 142 -4.95 -8.39 -25.21
N GLU A 143 -4.96 -8.37 -23.87
CA GLU A 143 -5.15 -7.13 -23.09
C GLU A 143 -4.03 -6.12 -23.36
N LEU A 144 -2.78 -6.59 -23.47
CA LEU A 144 -1.64 -5.71 -23.82
C LEU A 144 -1.77 -5.14 -25.22
N GLN A 145 -2.26 -5.92 -26.19
CA GLN A 145 -2.50 -5.45 -27.55
C GLN A 145 -3.62 -4.40 -27.60
N GLU A 146 -4.71 -4.60 -26.86
CA GLU A 146 -5.80 -3.62 -26.77
C GLU A 146 -5.30 -2.27 -26.21
N VAL A 147 -4.43 -2.32 -25.18
CA VAL A 147 -3.81 -1.10 -24.61
C VAL A 147 -2.90 -0.43 -25.63
N ALA A 148 -2.07 -1.18 -26.33
CA ALA A 148 -1.17 -0.65 -27.35
C ALA A 148 -1.94 -0.01 -28.52
N ASP A 149 -3.02 -0.66 -28.96
CA ASP A 149 -3.88 -0.14 -30.02
C ASP A 149 -4.60 1.16 -29.61
N ALA A 150 -5.03 1.25 -28.34
CA ALA A 150 -5.63 2.46 -27.79
C ALA A 150 -4.61 3.60 -27.74
N ILE A 151 -3.40 3.35 -27.28
CA ILE A 151 -2.30 4.32 -27.24
C ILE A 151 -2.00 4.82 -28.65
N ASN A 152 -1.87 3.93 -29.64
CA ASN A 152 -1.54 4.29 -31.02
C ASN A 152 -2.65 5.09 -31.74
N LYS A 153 -3.87 5.05 -31.24
CA LYS A 153 -5.02 5.81 -31.80
C LYS A 153 -5.23 7.17 -31.15
N ALA A 154 -4.69 7.35 -29.93
CA ALA A 154 -4.89 8.57 -29.17
C ALA A 154 -4.08 9.73 -29.78
N GLU A 155 -4.67 10.93 -29.78
CA GLU A 155 -4.03 12.17 -30.21
C GLU A 155 -3.40 12.94 -29.05
N CYS A 156 -3.99 12.83 -27.85
CA CYS A 156 -3.56 13.51 -26.62
C CYS A 156 -3.49 12.52 -25.41
N PRO A 157 -2.72 11.44 -25.51
CA PRO A 157 -2.59 10.47 -24.42
C PRO A 157 -1.79 11.05 -23.25
N VAL A 158 -2.16 10.67 -22.02
CA VAL A 158 -1.44 11.03 -20.79
C VAL A 158 -1.26 9.79 -19.91
N ILE A 159 -0.05 9.57 -19.41
CA ILE A 159 0.22 8.59 -18.37
C ILE A 159 -0.04 9.22 -17.01
N TYR A 160 -0.84 8.54 -16.17
CA TYR A 160 -1.16 8.98 -14.83
C TYR A 160 -0.62 7.97 -13.80
N CYS A 161 0.49 8.33 -13.14
CA CYS A 161 1.22 7.45 -12.21
C CYS A 161 0.77 7.64 -10.77
N GLY A 162 0.41 6.54 -10.11
CA GLY A 162 0.09 6.49 -8.69
C GLY A 162 1.13 5.78 -7.82
N GLY A 163 0.86 5.73 -6.52
CA GLY A 163 1.72 5.06 -5.53
C GLY A 163 1.95 3.57 -5.82
N GLY A 164 1.02 2.91 -6.51
CA GLY A 164 1.17 1.50 -6.92
C GLY A 164 2.32 1.31 -7.91
N ALA A 165 2.50 2.21 -8.88
CA ALA A 165 3.61 2.20 -9.81
C ALA A 165 4.95 2.45 -9.07
N ALA A 166 5.03 3.49 -8.24
CA ALA A 166 6.22 3.79 -7.45
C ALA A 166 6.63 2.64 -6.52
N ALA A 167 5.65 1.97 -5.88
CA ALA A 167 5.90 0.84 -4.99
C ALA A 167 6.45 -0.41 -5.70
N ARG A 168 6.38 -0.47 -7.04
CA ARG A 168 6.90 -1.57 -7.87
C ARG A 168 8.22 -1.26 -8.54
N GLN A 169 8.75 -0.04 -8.38
CA GLN A 169 10.02 0.36 -8.96
C GLN A 169 10.05 0.17 -10.48
N VAL A 170 9.02 0.72 -11.16
CA VAL A 170 8.83 0.59 -12.61
C VAL A 170 9.46 1.75 -13.39
N GLU A 171 10.40 2.47 -12.79
CA GLU A 171 11.00 3.67 -13.38
C GLU A 171 11.58 3.41 -14.77
N LYS A 172 12.28 2.29 -14.95
CA LYS A 172 12.93 1.93 -16.21
C LYS A 172 11.92 1.64 -17.30
N GLU A 173 10.91 0.85 -16.97
CA GLU A 173 9.84 0.46 -17.89
C GLU A 173 8.98 1.67 -18.27
N LEU A 174 8.67 2.53 -17.29
CA LEU A 174 7.95 3.77 -17.52
C LEU A 174 8.71 4.71 -18.44
N HIS A 175 10.00 4.92 -18.19
CA HIS A 175 10.86 5.75 -19.05
C HIS A 175 10.93 5.18 -20.46
N ALA A 176 11.13 3.86 -20.62
CA ALA A 176 11.15 3.22 -21.92
C ALA A 176 9.82 3.41 -22.68
N LEU A 177 8.68 3.33 -21.97
CA LEU A 177 7.37 3.60 -22.56
C LEU A 177 7.28 5.07 -23.00
N MET A 178 7.63 6.02 -22.13
CA MET A 178 7.60 7.46 -22.42
C MET A 178 8.51 7.83 -23.59
N GLU A 179 9.72 7.26 -23.67
CA GLU A 179 10.66 7.48 -24.76
C GLU A 179 10.16 6.92 -26.11
N THR A 180 9.54 5.74 -26.07
CA THR A 180 9.08 5.07 -27.29
C THR A 180 7.80 5.70 -27.85
N SER A 181 6.90 6.16 -26.98
CA SER A 181 5.58 6.67 -27.35
C SER A 181 5.47 8.19 -27.35
N ASP A 182 6.48 8.89 -26.81
CA ASP A 182 6.49 10.35 -26.56
C ASP A 182 5.30 10.85 -25.73
N ILE A 183 4.74 9.99 -24.85
CA ILE A 183 3.59 10.32 -24.01
C ILE A 183 4.06 11.03 -22.74
N PRO A 184 3.48 12.19 -22.41
CA PRO A 184 3.76 12.87 -21.15
C PRO A 184 3.14 12.15 -19.95
N ALA A 185 3.76 12.32 -18.77
CA ALA A 185 3.34 11.68 -17.53
C ALA A 185 3.09 12.68 -16.39
N ALA A 186 1.96 12.51 -15.73
CA ALA A 186 1.62 13.17 -14.47
C ALA A 186 1.67 12.15 -13.32
N HIS A 187 1.86 12.62 -12.10
CA HIS A 187 1.94 11.74 -10.94
C HIS A 187 1.14 12.24 -9.74
N THR A 188 0.69 11.31 -8.89
CA THR A 188 0.19 11.65 -7.56
C THR A 188 1.35 12.02 -6.63
N MET A 189 1.04 12.60 -5.46
CA MET A 189 2.04 12.82 -4.42
C MET A 189 2.80 11.54 -4.05
N MET A 190 2.13 10.39 -4.02
CA MET A 190 2.73 9.09 -3.68
C MET A 190 3.65 8.52 -4.77
N ALA A 191 3.63 9.09 -5.95
CA ALA A 191 4.50 8.72 -7.07
C ALA A 191 5.52 9.83 -7.42
N ALA A 192 5.67 10.82 -6.55
CA ALA A 192 6.68 11.87 -6.73
C ALA A 192 8.07 11.24 -6.81
N GLY A 193 8.83 11.64 -7.83
CA GLY A 193 10.16 11.10 -8.12
C GLY A 193 10.20 9.90 -9.06
N LEU A 194 9.03 9.35 -9.45
CA LEU A 194 8.96 8.26 -10.43
C LEU A 194 9.37 8.71 -11.85
N VAL A 195 9.01 9.95 -12.19
CA VAL A 195 9.45 10.61 -13.43
C VAL A 195 10.44 11.71 -13.03
N PRO A 196 11.65 11.76 -13.61
CA PRO A 196 12.60 12.82 -13.37
C PRO A 196 12.02 14.19 -13.70
N TYR A 197 12.30 15.17 -12.85
CA TYR A 197 11.72 16.49 -12.98
C TYR A 197 12.27 17.31 -14.18
N ASP A 198 13.40 16.89 -14.71
CA ASP A 198 14.06 17.44 -15.88
C ASP A 198 13.73 16.73 -17.20
N ASP A 199 12.86 15.71 -17.17
CA ASP A 199 12.30 15.10 -18.38
C ASP A 199 11.27 16.06 -19.01
N GLU A 200 11.41 16.38 -20.29
CA GLU A 200 10.51 17.30 -21.02
C GLU A 200 9.05 16.81 -21.03
N ARG A 201 8.82 15.52 -20.81
CA ARG A 201 7.49 14.88 -20.73
C ARG A 201 6.92 14.85 -19.31
N ALA A 202 7.67 15.35 -18.30
CA ALA A 202 7.21 15.40 -16.94
C ALA A 202 6.21 16.55 -16.72
N LEU A 203 4.93 16.25 -16.57
CA LEU A 203 3.87 17.23 -16.30
C LEU A 203 3.84 17.69 -14.84
N GLY A 204 4.46 16.92 -13.93
CA GLY A 204 4.46 17.16 -12.51
C GLY A 204 3.27 16.53 -11.78
N MET A 205 2.99 17.03 -10.58
CA MET A 205 1.93 16.49 -9.72
C MET A 205 0.55 16.94 -10.19
N ILE A 206 -0.41 16.01 -10.18
CA ILE A 206 -1.83 16.26 -10.45
C ILE A 206 -2.64 16.43 -9.16
N GLY A 207 -3.81 17.05 -9.29
CA GLY A 207 -4.85 17.16 -8.28
C GLY A 207 -4.93 18.54 -7.64
N MET A 208 -5.59 18.63 -6.48
CA MET A 208 -5.91 19.87 -5.79
C MET A 208 -4.67 20.76 -5.52
N HIS A 209 -3.52 20.13 -5.27
CA HIS A 209 -2.25 20.80 -5.04
C HIS A 209 -1.24 20.59 -6.18
N GLY A 210 -1.73 20.15 -7.32
CA GLY A 210 -0.92 19.85 -8.50
C GLY A 210 -0.59 21.07 -9.34
N SER A 211 0.24 20.87 -10.35
CA SER A 211 0.56 21.89 -11.35
C SER A 211 -0.64 22.17 -12.26
N VAL A 212 -0.75 23.37 -12.76
CA VAL A 212 -1.74 23.71 -13.79
C VAL A 212 -1.53 22.84 -15.04
N THR A 213 -0.27 22.67 -15.45
CA THR A 213 0.09 21.86 -16.62
C THR A 213 -0.42 20.42 -16.51
N ALA A 214 -0.21 19.74 -15.38
CA ALA A 214 -0.67 18.38 -15.19
C ALA A 214 -2.20 18.28 -15.18
N ASN A 215 -2.88 19.23 -14.52
CA ASN A 215 -4.34 19.24 -14.44
C ASN A 215 -4.98 19.52 -15.82
N GLU A 216 -4.48 20.50 -16.58
CA GLU A 216 -4.97 20.82 -17.92
C GLU A 216 -4.69 19.69 -18.92
N ALA A 217 -3.49 19.08 -18.86
CA ALA A 217 -3.15 17.97 -19.73
C ALA A 217 -4.12 16.78 -19.51
N LEU A 218 -4.41 16.42 -18.26
CA LEU A 218 -5.37 15.35 -17.99
C LEU A 218 -6.81 15.73 -18.34
N PHE A 219 -7.19 17.00 -18.16
CA PHE A 219 -8.54 17.44 -18.52
C PHE A 219 -8.81 17.35 -20.02
N HIS A 220 -7.80 17.66 -20.86
CA HIS A 220 -7.88 17.63 -22.31
C HIS A 220 -7.43 16.31 -22.94
N ALA A 221 -7.01 15.33 -22.15
CA ALA A 221 -6.59 14.03 -22.65
C ALA A 221 -7.77 13.29 -23.33
N ASP A 222 -7.48 12.59 -24.42
CA ASP A 222 -8.38 11.63 -25.06
C ASP A 222 -8.14 10.19 -24.60
N LEU A 223 -6.96 9.94 -23.98
CA LEU A 223 -6.60 8.68 -23.34
C LEU A 223 -5.82 8.94 -22.04
N VAL A 224 -6.25 8.31 -20.95
CA VAL A 224 -5.54 8.29 -19.68
C VAL A 224 -5.11 6.87 -19.35
N LEU A 225 -3.79 6.63 -19.38
CA LEU A 225 -3.20 5.37 -18.91
C LEU A 225 -2.87 5.49 -17.43
N ALA A 226 -3.74 4.98 -16.58
CA ALA A 226 -3.65 5.09 -15.13
C ALA A 226 -2.91 3.89 -14.52
N LEU A 227 -1.69 4.12 -14.01
CA LEU A 227 -0.81 3.11 -13.47
C LEU A 227 -0.76 3.13 -11.95
N GLY A 228 -1.40 2.15 -11.29
CA GLY A 228 -1.39 2.00 -9.85
C GLY A 228 -2.00 3.21 -9.10
N THR A 229 -3.11 3.73 -9.61
CA THR A 229 -3.84 4.87 -9.04
C THR A 229 -5.23 4.48 -8.59
N ARG A 230 -5.74 5.13 -7.54
CA ARG A 230 -7.05 4.86 -6.97
C ARG A 230 -8.10 5.91 -7.35
N PHE A 231 -7.77 6.89 -8.17
CA PHE A 231 -8.64 8.03 -8.50
C PHE A 231 -9.25 8.67 -7.25
N SER A 232 -8.39 8.98 -6.26
CA SER A 232 -8.83 9.53 -4.98
C SER A 232 -9.47 10.91 -5.14
N ASP A 233 -10.26 11.31 -4.14
CA ASP A 233 -10.93 12.62 -4.06
C ASP A 233 -9.97 13.82 -4.20
N ARG A 234 -8.71 13.66 -3.86
CA ARG A 234 -7.69 14.74 -4.01
C ARG A 234 -7.29 14.99 -5.45
N VAL A 235 -7.56 14.05 -6.35
CA VAL A 235 -7.26 14.13 -7.79
C VAL A 235 -8.55 14.17 -8.61
N ALA A 236 -9.47 13.24 -8.38
CA ALA A 236 -10.71 13.10 -9.12
C ALA A 236 -11.92 13.54 -8.27
N LEU A 237 -11.88 14.75 -7.71
CA LEU A 237 -12.93 15.28 -6.83
C LEU A 237 -14.33 15.25 -7.47
N ASN A 238 -14.38 15.52 -8.78
CA ASN A 238 -15.58 15.37 -9.58
C ASN A 238 -15.28 14.39 -10.72
N ILE A 239 -15.72 13.14 -10.55
CA ILE A 239 -15.46 12.05 -11.48
C ILE A 239 -15.98 12.35 -12.88
N GLU A 240 -17.15 12.99 -13.00
CA GLU A 240 -17.76 13.36 -14.28
C GLU A 240 -16.92 14.40 -15.06
N LYS A 241 -16.16 15.21 -14.33
CA LYS A 241 -15.28 16.24 -14.89
C LYS A 241 -13.82 15.81 -15.02
N PHE A 242 -13.45 14.66 -14.49
CA PHE A 242 -12.10 14.16 -14.60
C PHE A 242 -11.88 13.53 -15.96
N SER A 243 -11.11 14.20 -16.82
CA SER A 243 -10.83 13.76 -18.19
C SER A 243 -12.11 13.28 -18.91
N PRO A 244 -13.09 14.16 -19.13
CA PRO A 244 -14.46 13.75 -19.51
C PRO A 244 -14.50 13.05 -20.88
N GLU A 245 -13.61 13.41 -21.79
CA GLU A 245 -13.54 12.85 -23.15
C GLU A 245 -12.60 11.65 -23.27
N ALA A 246 -11.81 11.35 -22.22
CA ALA A 246 -10.77 10.33 -22.29
C ALA A 246 -11.30 8.90 -22.15
N VAL A 247 -10.76 8.01 -22.96
CA VAL A 247 -10.74 6.58 -22.64
C VAL A 247 -9.79 6.37 -21.46
N LYS A 248 -10.25 5.70 -20.40
CA LYS A 248 -9.47 5.47 -19.19
C LYS A 248 -9.09 4.00 -19.09
N ILE A 249 -7.78 3.73 -19.15
CA ILE A 249 -7.21 2.39 -18.99
C ILE A 249 -6.57 2.35 -17.61
N GLN A 250 -7.11 1.50 -16.72
CA GLN A 250 -6.59 1.36 -15.36
C GLN A 250 -5.80 0.07 -15.20
N VAL A 251 -4.55 0.20 -14.76
CA VAL A 251 -3.68 -0.92 -14.40
C VAL A 251 -3.45 -0.90 -12.89
N ASP A 252 -4.02 -1.87 -12.19
CA ASP A 252 -3.90 -1.98 -10.74
C ASP A 252 -3.72 -3.43 -10.30
N ILE A 253 -3.03 -3.63 -9.17
CA ILE A 253 -2.82 -4.95 -8.56
C ILE A 253 -4.01 -5.38 -7.70
N ASP A 254 -4.82 -4.42 -7.28
CA ASP A 254 -6.00 -4.65 -6.44
C ASP A 254 -7.26 -4.62 -7.32
N PRO A 255 -7.89 -5.76 -7.59
CA PRO A 255 -9.08 -5.81 -8.42
C PRO A 255 -10.25 -5.02 -7.82
N CYS A 256 -10.22 -4.73 -6.50
CA CYS A 256 -11.24 -3.92 -5.86
C CYS A 256 -11.12 -2.43 -6.14
N GLU A 257 -9.98 -1.98 -6.68
CA GLU A 257 -9.79 -0.57 -7.09
C GLU A 257 -10.13 -0.35 -8.56
N VAL A 258 -10.18 -1.40 -9.38
CA VAL A 258 -10.54 -1.30 -10.80
C VAL A 258 -12.04 -1.01 -10.92
N ASN A 259 -12.39 0.05 -11.67
CA ASN A 259 -13.77 0.52 -11.87
C ASN A 259 -14.52 0.91 -10.59
N LYS A 260 -13.81 1.28 -9.53
CA LYS A 260 -14.42 1.67 -8.25
C LYS A 260 -14.92 3.12 -8.28
N ASN A 261 -14.21 4.00 -8.97
CA ASN A 261 -14.49 5.44 -9.07
C ASN A 261 -14.61 5.86 -10.52
#